data_f7ab8b702824a7c2cda4b980fa04230e
#
_entry.id   f7ab8b702824a7c2cda4b980fa04230e
#
_cell.length_a   1.000
_cell.length_b   1.000
_cell.length_c   1.000
_cell.angle_alpha   90.00
_cell.angle_beta   90.00
_cell.angle_gamma   90.00
#
_symmetry.space_group_name_H-M   'P 1'
#
loop_
_entity.id
_entity.type
_entity.pdbx_description
1 polymer ?
#
loop_
_entity_poly.entity_id
_entity_poly.type
_entity_poly.pdbx_seq_one_letter_code
_entity_poly.pdbx_strand_id
1 'polypeptide(L)' 'MKRVLVVEDEASIREMVALNLKMAGWEVVEAPSAERALELMHSGERCDAALLDIMLPGMDGLSP' A
#
# COMPACT_ATOMS: atom_id res chain seq x y z
N MET A 1 -9.12 14.04 6.93
CA MET A 1 -7.93 13.23 7.15
C MET A 1 -7.54 12.56 5.85
N LYS A 2 -6.25 12.51 5.55
CA LYS A 2 -5.82 11.93 4.29
C LYS A 2 -5.75 10.42 4.40
N ARG A 3 -6.14 9.76 3.35
CA ARG A 3 -6.17 8.31 3.31
C ARG A 3 -5.22 7.82 2.22
N VAL A 4 -4.46 6.79 2.54
CA VAL A 4 -3.50 6.23 1.59
C VAL A 4 -3.75 4.75 1.44
N LEU A 5 -3.64 4.26 0.21
CA LEU A 5 -3.79 2.84 -0.08
C LEU A 5 -2.40 2.25 -0.19
N VAL A 6 -2.15 1.18 0.55
CA VAL A 6 -0.86 0.51 0.50
C VAL A 6 -1.07 -0.86 -0.13
N VAL A 7 -0.43 -1.09 -1.27
CA VAL A 7 -0.56 -2.36 -1.98
C VAL A 7 0.79 -3.06 -1.92
N GLU A 8 0.83 -4.15 -1.22
CA GLU A 8 2.06 -4.89 -1.02
C GLU A 8 1.70 -6.34 -0.68
N ASP A 9 2.27 -7.29 -1.38
CA ASP A 9 1.89 -8.67 -1.19
C ASP A 9 2.58 -9.30 0.02
N GLU A 10 3.67 -8.72 0.49
CA GLU A 10 4.36 -9.24 1.65
C GLU A 10 3.72 -8.64 2.90
N ALA A 11 3.04 -9.46 3.67
CA ALA A 11 2.27 -8.96 4.80
C ALA A 11 3.09 -8.19 5.82
N SER A 12 4.27 -8.68 6.14
CA SER A 12 5.07 -8.00 7.16
C SER A 12 5.51 -6.62 6.70
N ILE A 13 5.83 -6.50 5.43
CA ILE A 13 6.24 -5.21 4.89
C ILE A 13 5.04 -4.28 4.82
N ARG A 14 3.91 -4.81 4.36
CA ARG A 14 2.70 -4.02 4.26
C ARG A 14 2.29 -3.47 5.63
N GLU A 15 2.37 -4.31 6.66
CA GLU A 15 2.00 -3.90 8.00
C GLU A 15 2.97 -2.85 8.53
N MET A 16 4.25 -3.01 8.26
CA MET A 16 5.24 -2.06 8.73
C MET A 16 5.01 -0.69 8.11
N VAL A 17 4.77 -0.68 6.81
CA VAL A 17 4.53 0.58 6.11
C VAL A 17 3.24 1.21 6.61
N ALA A 18 2.20 0.39 6.80
CA ALA A 18 0.93 0.91 7.27
C ALA A 18 1.08 1.53 8.66
N LEU A 19 1.84 0.88 9.52
CA LEU A 19 2.04 1.41 10.86
C LEU A 19 2.74 2.77 10.79
N ASN A 20 3.78 2.87 9.99
CA ASN A 20 4.51 4.12 9.88
C ASN A 20 3.62 5.23 9.34
N LEU A 21 2.79 4.91 8.39
CA LEU A 21 1.89 5.92 7.83
C LEU A 21 0.84 6.34 8.84
N LYS A 22 0.32 5.40 9.62
CA LYS A 22 -0.64 5.76 10.64
C LYS A 22 -0.02 6.67 11.67
N MET A 23 1.23 6.41 12.02
CA MET A 23 1.92 7.24 12.98
C MET A 23 2.16 8.64 12.43
N ALA A 24 2.21 8.76 11.12
CA ALA A 24 2.37 10.06 10.49
C ALA A 24 1.03 10.78 10.27
N GLY A 25 -0.05 10.16 10.70
CA GLY A 25 -1.35 10.83 10.62
C GLY A 25 -2.22 10.42 9.45
N TRP A 26 -1.81 9.43 8.70
CA TRP A 26 -2.62 8.97 7.57
C TRP A 26 -3.61 7.90 7.99
N GLU A 27 -4.71 7.87 7.28
CA GLU A 27 -5.65 6.76 7.43
C GLU A 27 -5.20 5.78 6.37
N VAL A 28 -5.00 4.53 6.72
CA VAL A 28 -4.40 3.57 5.81
C VAL A 28 -5.37 2.47 5.42
N VAL A 29 -5.40 2.18 4.12
CA VAL A 29 -6.16 1.06 3.59
C VAL A 29 -5.13 0.11 3.02
N GLU A 30 -5.17 -1.14 3.40
CA GLU A 30 -4.18 -2.11 2.96
C GLU A 30 -4.76 -3.08 1.97
N ALA A 31 -3.99 -3.43 0.96
CA ALA A 31 -4.40 -4.43 -0.02
C ALA A 31 -3.21 -5.33 -0.33
N PRO A 32 -3.43 -6.64 -0.35
CA PRO A 32 -2.33 -7.57 -0.62
C PRO A 32 -2.00 -7.69 -2.10
N SER A 33 -2.82 -7.14 -2.96
CA SER A 33 -2.59 -7.26 -4.40
C SER A 33 -3.26 -6.11 -5.11
N ALA A 34 -2.86 -5.90 -6.35
CA ALA A 34 -3.48 -4.88 -7.17
C ALA A 34 -4.95 -5.21 -7.43
N GLU A 35 -5.25 -6.49 -7.55
CA GLU A 35 -6.63 -6.91 -7.77
C GLU A 35 -7.51 -6.53 -6.61
N ARG A 36 -7.00 -6.78 -5.39
CA ARG A 36 -7.77 -6.41 -4.21
C ARG A 36 -7.91 -4.89 -4.13
N ALA A 37 -6.86 -4.17 -4.52
CA ALA A 37 -6.92 -2.72 -4.51
C ALA A 37 -8.01 -2.22 -5.44
N LEU A 38 -8.11 -2.82 -6.62
CA LEU A 38 -9.14 -2.43 -7.57
C LEU A 38 -10.53 -2.73 -7.02
N GLU A 39 -10.69 -3.85 -6.34
CA GLU A 39 -11.97 -4.17 -5.74
C GLU A 39 -12.37 -3.13 -4.71
N LEU A 40 -11.41 -2.71 -3.90
CA LEU A 40 -11.68 -1.70 -2.89
C LEU A 40 -12.09 -0.38 -3.53
N MET A 41 -11.39 -0.01 -4.60
CA MET A 41 -11.72 1.23 -5.27
C MET A 41 -13.10 1.16 -5.91
N HIS A 42 -13.45 0.01 -6.47
CA HIS A 42 -14.76 -0.16 -7.08
C HIS A 42 -15.87 -0.15 -6.04
N SER A 43 -15.54 -0.53 -4.82
CA SER A 43 -16.56 -0.53 -3.79
C SER A 43 -16.75 0.83 -3.15
N GLY A 44 -16.04 1.82 -3.62
CA GLY A 44 -16.24 3.18 -3.12
C GLY A 44 -15.17 3.68 -2.19
N GLU A 45 -14.13 2.90 -1.95
CA GLU A 45 -13.04 3.38 -1.12
C GLU A 45 -12.35 4.51 -1.84
N ARG A 46 -12.08 5.58 -1.14
CA ARG A 46 -11.44 6.72 -1.74
C ARG A 46 -10.14 6.99 -1.03
N CYS A 47 -9.08 7.15 -1.81
CA CYS A 47 -7.77 7.40 -1.24
C CYS A 47 -7.15 8.61 -1.90
N ASP A 48 -6.39 9.35 -1.13
CA ASP A 48 -5.73 10.54 -1.64
C ASP A 48 -4.41 10.17 -2.29
N ALA A 49 -3.86 9.02 -1.93
CA ALA A 49 -2.61 8.58 -2.51
C ALA A 49 -2.55 7.07 -2.47
N ALA A 50 -1.63 6.49 -3.22
CA ALA A 50 -1.45 5.05 -3.23
C ALA A 50 0.03 4.74 -3.31
N LEU A 51 0.44 3.75 -2.52
CA LEU A 51 1.81 3.25 -2.56
C LEU A 51 1.72 1.83 -3.07
N LEU A 52 2.35 1.56 -4.21
CA LEU A 52 2.25 0.28 -4.85
C LEU A 52 3.56 -0.44 -4.84
N ASP A 53 3.54 -1.69 -4.38
CA ASP A 53 4.71 -2.52 -4.50
C ASP A 53 5.94 -1.89 -3.91
N ILE A 54 5.82 -1.44 -2.72
CA ILE A 54 6.88 -0.72 -2.06
C ILE A 54 8.14 -1.49 -2.00
N MET A 55 8.03 -2.74 -1.77
CA MET A 55 9.18 -3.53 -1.71
C MET A 55 9.58 -3.81 -3.09
N LEU A 56 10.40 -3.10 -3.62
CA LEU A 56 10.73 -3.22 -4.96
C LEU A 56 11.80 -4.21 -5.16
N PRO A 57 11.46 -5.41 -5.30
CA PRO A 57 12.46 -6.39 -5.59
C PRO A 57 13.12 -6.00 -6.85
N GLY A 58 12.42 -5.24 -7.54
CA GLY A 58 12.98 -4.77 -8.74
C GLY A 58 14.24 -4.05 -8.48
N MET A 59 14.36 -3.56 -7.32
CA MET A 59 15.54 -2.90 -7.01
C MET A 59 16.63 -3.83 -7.06
N ASP A 60 16.34 -4.98 -6.62
CA ASP A 60 17.33 -5.94 -6.69
C ASP A 60 17.60 -6.21 -8.07
N GLY A 61 16.59 -6.28 -8.79
CA GLY A 61 16.71 -6.53 -10.14
C GLY A 61 17.51 -5.50 -10.80
N LEU A 62 17.47 -4.36 -10.27
CA LEU A 62 18.19 -3.31 -10.85
C LEU A 62 19.61 -3.53 -10.70
N SER A 63 19.90 -4.14 -9.66
CA SER A 63 21.24 -4.27 -9.39
C SER A 63 21.80 -5.42 -10.07
N PRO A 64 21.30 -6.04 -10.79
CA PRO A 64 21.86 -7.18 -11.42
C PRO A 64 23.17 -6.97 -11.98
#